data_4cb99e2ce74018c03ddccebc53331ca2
#
_entry.id   4cb99e2ce74018c03ddccebc53331ca2
#
_cell.length_a   1.000
_cell.length_b   1.000
_cell.length_c   1.000
_cell.angle_alpha   90.00
_cell.angle_beta   90.00
_cell.angle_gamma   90.00
#
_symmetry.space_group_name_H-M   'P 1'
#
loop_
_entity.id
_entity.type
_entity.pdbx_description
1 polymer ?
#
loop_
_entity_poly.entity_id
_entity_poly.type
_entity_poly.pdbx_seq_one_letter_code
_entity_poly.pdbx_strand_id
1 'polypeptide(L)'
;LAALRQLLEIAQDAGIPVALAVIPALAHPSLVAAVAQARSATVVQHGYAHRNHAPAGAKSCELGGDRPLGVVVAELGAGGERLRAAFGTRFAPVLVPPWNRIDASVITALPAQGFGGLSTFGPRAGRDAAPGVVRCNAHADPIAWRDGRRFVGAERALDAILEHLAQRRQGS
;
A
#
# COMPACT_ATOMS: atom_id res chain seq x y z
N LEU A 1 2.06 -16.22 -9.23
CA LEU A 1 3.33 -15.49 -9.46
C LEU A 1 3.60 -15.15 -10.93
N ALA A 2 3.01 -15.87 -11.91
CA ALA A 2 3.22 -15.57 -13.34
C ALA A 2 2.83 -14.13 -13.69
N ALA A 3 1.63 -13.68 -13.33
CA ALA A 3 1.15 -12.31 -13.58
C ALA A 3 2.04 -11.25 -12.91
N LEU A 4 2.56 -11.51 -11.69
CA LEU A 4 3.49 -10.59 -11.03
C LEU A 4 4.80 -10.47 -11.80
N ARG A 5 5.38 -11.58 -12.26
CA ARG A 5 6.61 -11.55 -13.06
C ARG A 5 6.41 -10.77 -14.34
N GLN A 6 5.32 -11.02 -15.05
CA GLN A 6 4.97 -10.27 -16.25
C GLN A 6 4.84 -8.76 -15.99
N LEU A 7 4.18 -8.37 -14.87
CA LEU A 7 4.09 -6.96 -14.47
C LEU A 7 5.46 -6.35 -14.23
N LEU A 8 6.33 -7.06 -13.51
CA LEU A 8 7.69 -6.59 -13.19
C LEU A 8 8.57 -6.47 -14.44
N GLU A 9 8.44 -7.39 -15.40
CA GLU A 9 9.11 -7.33 -16.69
C GLU A 9 8.66 -6.11 -17.50
N ILE A 10 7.34 -5.92 -17.66
CA ILE A 10 6.78 -4.75 -18.36
C ILE A 10 7.24 -3.43 -17.71
N ALA A 11 7.20 -3.36 -16.38
CA ALA A 11 7.63 -2.16 -15.67
C ALA A 11 9.14 -1.89 -15.83
N GLN A 12 9.94 -2.93 -15.83
CA GLN A 12 11.39 -2.82 -16.03
C GLN A 12 11.73 -2.37 -17.45
N ASP A 13 11.07 -2.92 -18.47
CA ASP A 13 11.26 -2.57 -19.88
C ASP A 13 10.83 -1.12 -20.15
N ALA A 14 9.78 -0.67 -19.47
CA ALA A 14 9.28 0.71 -19.55
C ALA A 14 10.06 1.70 -18.66
N GLY A 15 11.01 1.23 -17.83
CA GLY A 15 11.73 2.08 -16.88
C GLY A 15 10.86 2.66 -15.75
N ILE A 16 9.73 2.01 -15.43
CA ILE A 16 8.75 2.49 -14.45
C ILE A 16 9.03 1.83 -13.09
N PRO A 17 9.22 2.60 -12.00
CA PRO A 17 9.35 2.03 -10.66
C PRO A 17 8.01 1.48 -10.17
N VAL A 18 8.04 0.34 -9.46
CA VAL A 18 6.86 -0.34 -8.91
C VAL A 18 6.99 -0.49 -7.41
N ALA A 19 5.96 -0.05 -6.66
CA ALA A 19 5.82 -0.36 -5.25
C ALA A 19 4.83 -1.53 -5.07
N LEU A 20 5.31 -2.62 -4.50
CA LEU A 20 4.53 -3.82 -4.22
C LEU A 20 4.02 -3.78 -2.78
N ALA A 21 2.71 -3.64 -2.61
CA ALA A 21 2.07 -3.70 -1.30
C ALA A 21 1.93 -5.18 -0.86
N VAL A 22 2.86 -5.63 -0.01
CA VAL A 22 2.96 -7.02 0.41
C VAL A 22 2.29 -7.24 1.75
N ILE A 23 1.48 -8.30 1.86
CA ILE A 23 0.86 -8.76 3.10
C ILE A 23 1.90 -9.56 3.88
N PRO A 24 2.38 -9.10 5.06
CA PRO A 24 3.48 -9.76 5.76
C PRO A 24 3.21 -11.22 6.10
N ALA A 25 2.01 -11.53 6.59
CA ALA A 25 1.64 -12.90 6.97
C ALA A 25 1.66 -13.88 5.79
N LEU A 26 1.52 -13.38 4.55
CA LEU A 26 1.46 -14.17 3.32
C LEU A 26 2.74 -14.06 2.46
N ALA A 27 3.77 -13.37 2.94
CA ALA A 27 5.04 -13.23 2.22
C ALA A 27 5.72 -14.61 2.07
N HIS A 28 5.79 -15.11 0.83
CA HIS A 28 6.33 -16.43 0.49
C HIS A 28 7.72 -16.30 -0.16
N PRO A 29 8.65 -17.25 0.04
CA PRO A 29 9.99 -17.21 -0.56
C PRO A 29 10.02 -16.99 -2.08
N SER A 30 9.03 -17.50 -2.81
CA SER A 30 8.93 -17.27 -4.26
C SER A 30 8.65 -15.81 -4.64
N LEU A 31 7.98 -15.02 -3.75
CA LEU A 31 7.81 -13.59 -3.93
C LEU A 31 9.15 -12.87 -3.70
N VAL A 32 9.88 -13.27 -2.66
CA VAL A 32 11.22 -12.72 -2.37
C VAL A 32 12.15 -12.91 -3.57
N ALA A 33 12.17 -14.13 -4.13
CA ALA A 33 12.95 -14.44 -5.33
C ALA A 33 12.54 -13.61 -6.56
N ALA A 34 11.24 -13.38 -6.76
CA ALA A 34 10.76 -12.56 -7.88
C ALA A 34 11.16 -11.08 -7.72
N VAL A 35 11.04 -10.53 -6.52
CA VAL A 35 11.43 -9.14 -6.21
C VAL A 35 12.94 -8.95 -6.33
N ALA A 36 13.75 -9.94 -5.95
CA ALA A 36 15.21 -9.88 -6.07
C ALA A 36 15.69 -9.71 -7.52
N GLN A 37 14.94 -10.24 -8.49
CA GLN A 37 15.22 -10.11 -9.93
C GLN A 37 14.75 -8.77 -10.53
N ALA A 38 13.84 -8.06 -9.88
CA ALA A 38 13.25 -6.83 -10.39
C ALA A 38 14.03 -5.59 -9.89
N ARG A 39 14.73 -4.89 -10.79
CA ARG A 39 15.61 -3.76 -10.42
C ARG A 39 14.86 -2.57 -9.84
N SER A 40 13.66 -2.28 -10.34
CA SER A 40 12.84 -1.10 -9.98
C SER A 40 11.73 -1.40 -8.98
N ALA A 41 11.68 -2.60 -8.40
CA ALA A 41 10.65 -2.98 -7.45
C ALA A 41 11.04 -2.59 -6.01
N THR A 42 10.13 -1.92 -5.32
CA THR A 42 10.17 -1.62 -3.89
C THR A 42 9.03 -2.35 -3.20
N VAL A 43 9.25 -2.87 -2.01
CA VAL A 43 8.23 -3.51 -1.19
C VAL A 43 7.74 -2.54 -0.13
N VAL A 44 6.43 -2.42 0.03
CA VAL A 44 5.76 -1.66 1.09
C VAL A 44 4.79 -2.58 1.83
N GLN A 45 4.42 -2.24 3.05
CA GLN A 45 3.61 -3.10 3.90
C GLN A 45 2.11 -2.91 3.64
N HIS A 46 1.37 -4.02 3.39
CA HIS A 46 -0.08 -4.03 3.23
C HIS A 46 -0.78 -4.65 4.43
N GLY A 47 -1.05 -3.84 5.46
CA GLY A 47 -1.57 -4.34 6.73
C GLY A 47 -0.64 -5.36 7.37
N TYR A 48 -1.23 -6.42 7.96
CA TYR A 48 -0.49 -7.59 8.48
C TYR A 48 -0.92 -8.90 7.81
N ALA A 49 -2.21 -9.23 7.85
CA ALA A 49 -2.76 -10.49 7.33
C ALA A 49 -3.89 -10.28 6.30
N HIS A 50 -4.24 -9.04 6.01
CA HIS A 50 -5.40 -8.63 5.19
C HIS A 50 -6.71 -9.25 5.69
N ARG A 51 -6.88 -9.31 7.01
CA ARG A 51 -8.04 -9.90 7.67
C ARG A 51 -9.03 -8.83 8.07
N ASN A 52 -10.31 -9.03 7.73
CA ASN A 52 -11.37 -8.15 8.18
C ASN A 52 -11.70 -8.40 9.65
N HIS A 53 -11.67 -7.37 10.46
CA HIS A 53 -12.03 -7.37 11.87
C HIS A 53 -13.22 -6.45 12.17
N ALA A 54 -13.80 -5.81 11.16
CA ALA A 54 -14.97 -4.97 11.37
C ALA A 54 -16.20 -5.82 11.74
N PRO A 55 -17.13 -5.29 12.55
CA PRO A 55 -18.39 -5.95 12.88
C PRO A 55 -19.22 -6.27 11.62
N ALA A 56 -20.13 -7.21 11.75
CA ALA A 56 -21.06 -7.57 10.67
C ALA A 56 -21.84 -6.33 10.18
N GLY A 57 -21.91 -6.15 8.85
CA GLY A 57 -22.54 -4.98 8.23
C GLY A 57 -21.68 -3.73 8.13
N ALA A 58 -20.57 -3.65 8.85
CA ALA A 58 -19.63 -2.55 8.71
C ALA A 58 -18.67 -2.75 7.53
N LYS A 59 -18.04 -1.66 7.09
CA LYS A 59 -17.02 -1.72 6.02
C LYS A 59 -15.78 -2.44 6.52
N SER A 60 -15.26 -3.38 5.73
CA SER A 60 -14.05 -4.16 6.07
C SER A 60 -12.90 -3.28 6.53
N CYS A 61 -12.28 -3.62 7.66
CA CYS A 61 -11.15 -2.92 8.23
C CYS A 61 -10.23 -3.92 8.95
N GLU A 62 -8.91 -3.80 8.74
CA GLU A 62 -7.90 -4.53 9.50
C GLU A 62 -7.28 -3.65 10.59
N LEU A 63 -7.08 -2.37 10.29
CA LEU A 63 -6.27 -1.44 11.08
C LEU A 63 -7.16 -0.45 11.85
N GLY A 64 -8.12 -0.98 12.62
CA GLY A 64 -9.06 -0.18 13.39
C GLY A 64 -10.31 -0.93 13.78
N GLY A 65 -11.41 -0.19 13.96
CA GLY A 65 -12.65 -0.71 14.51
C GLY A 65 -12.50 -1.00 16.01
N ASP A 66 -13.15 -2.06 16.48
CA ASP A 66 -13.14 -2.42 17.91
C ASP A 66 -11.86 -3.15 18.35
N ARG A 67 -10.82 -3.17 17.52
CA ARG A 67 -9.55 -3.84 17.89
C ARG A 67 -8.76 -3.00 18.89
N PRO A 68 -8.19 -3.61 19.95
CA PRO A 68 -7.28 -2.92 20.84
C PRO A 68 -6.07 -2.36 20.06
N LEU A 69 -5.78 -1.07 20.22
CA LEU A 69 -4.68 -0.39 19.53
C LEU A 69 -3.36 -1.13 19.67
N GLY A 70 -3.04 -1.61 20.88
CA GLY A 70 -1.78 -2.34 21.14
C GLY A 70 -1.63 -3.62 20.30
N VAL A 71 -2.73 -4.33 20.00
CA VAL A 71 -2.72 -5.51 19.13
C VAL A 71 -2.43 -5.13 17.69
N VAL A 72 -3.11 -4.10 17.17
CA VAL A 72 -2.91 -3.62 15.79
C VAL A 72 -1.47 -3.13 15.59
N VAL A 73 -0.97 -2.35 16.53
CA VAL A 73 0.39 -1.78 16.49
C VAL A 73 1.46 -2.89 16.58
N ALA A 74 1.27 -3.89 17.44
CA ALA A 74 2.19 -5.03 17.54
C ALA A 74 2.24 -5.85 16.24
N GLU A 75 1.09 -6.11 15.61
CA GLU A 75 1.03 -6.78 14.30
C GLU A 75 1.73 -5.96 13.21
N LEU A 76 1.54 -4.65 13.18
CA LEU A 76 2.21 -3.78 12.21
C LEU A 76 3.74 -3.80 12.39
N GLY A 77 4.23 -3.72 13.61
CA GLY A 77 5.65 -3.82 13.93
C GLY A 77 6.24 -5.16 13.50
N ALA A 78 5.61 -6.27 13.90
CA ALA A 78 6.04 -7.63 13.51
C ALA A 78 6.02 -7.81 11.98
N GLY A 79 5.04 -7.21 11.29
CA GLY A 79 4.96 -7.20 9.82
C GLY A 79 6.14 -6.48 9.19
N GLY A 80 6.49 -5.30 9.70
CA GLY A 80 7.64 -4.52 9.24
C GLY A 80 8.97 -5.26 9.43
N GLU A 81 9.18 -5.88 10.59
CA GLU A 81 10.36 -6.70 10.86
C GLU A 81 10.46 -7.89 9.89
N ARG A 82 9.35 -8.60 9.67
CA ARG A 82 9.29 -9.72 8.73
C ARG A 82 9.62 -9.30 7.30
N LEU A 83 9.07 -8.19 6.83
CA LEU A 83 9.36 -7.68 5.47
C LEU A 83 10.79 -7.18 5.37
N ARG A 84 11.32 -6.51 6.37
CA ARG A 84 12.72 -6.07 6.41
C ARG A 84 13.67 -7.26 6.35
N ALA A 85 13.41 -8.30 7.11
CA ALA A 85 14.21 -9.53 7.09
C ALA A 85 14.16 -10.24 5.74
N ALA A 86 12.98 -10.28 5.08
CA ALA A 86 12.80 -10.98 3.82
C ALA A 86 13.32 -10.21 2.60
N PHE A 87 13.18 -8.88 2.56
CA PHE A 87 13.44 -8.06 1.38
C PHE A 87 14.62 -7.08 1.54
N GLY A 88 15.18 -6.95 2.74
CA GLY A 88 16.35 -6.10 3.01
C GLY A 88 16.12 -4.65 2.58
N THR A 89 17.04 -4.10 1.80
CA THR A 89 16.98 -2.72 1.29
C THR A 89 15.86 -2.46 0.28
N ARG A 90 15.19 -3.49 -0.20
CA ARG A 90 14.01 -3.35 -1.06
C ARG A 90 12.75 -3.00 -0.27
N PHE A 91 12.73 -3.20 1.04
CA PHE A 91 11.62 -2.81 1.89
C PHE A 91 11.71 -1.32 2.25
N ALA A 92 10.68 -0.57 1.89
CA ALA A 92 10.46 0.79 2.35
C ALA A 92 9.37 0.80 3.45
N PRO A 93 9.58 1.48 4.59
CA PRO A 93 8.64 1.49 5.70
C PRO A 93 7.45 2.42 5.41
N VAL A 94 6.68 2.07 4.40
CA VAL A 94 5.42 2.73 4.02
C VAL A 94 4.28 1.75 4.26
N LEU A 95 3.25 2.21 4.97
CA LEU A 95 2.04 1.43 5.20
C LEU A 95 0.98 1.72 4.13
N VAL A 96 0.44 0.67 3.55
CA VAL A 96 -0.73 0.69 2.65
C VAL A 96 -1.85 -0.06 3.37
N PRO A 97 -2.84 0.62 3.97
CA PRO A 97 -3.91 -0.02 4.71
C PRO A 97 -4.80 -0.88 3.80
N PRO A 98 -5.13 -2.12 4.18
CA PRO A 98 -6.16 -2.90 3.50
C PRO A 98 -7.47 -2.11 3.40
N TRP A 99 -8.12 -2.21 2.25
CA TRP A 99 -9.36 -1.47 1.91
C TRP A 99 -9.25 0.06 2.06
N ASN A 100 -8.05 0.63 2.13
CA ASN A 100 -7.79 2.07 2.38
C ASN A 100 -8.36 2.57 3.71
N ARG A 101 -8.44 1.70 4.74
CA ARG A 101 -9.02 2.03 6.04
C ARG A 101 -8.03 1.83 7.17
N ILE A 102 -7.91 2.88 7.98
CA ILE A 102 -7.03 2.93 9.14
C ILE A 102 -7.58 3.94 10.14
N ASP A 103 -7.59 3.60 11.41
CA ASP A 103 -8.03 4.51 12.47
C ASP A 103 -6.98 5.57 12.79
N ALA A 104 -7.43 6.75 13.20
CA ALA A 104 -6.56 7.87 13.53
C ALA A 104 -5.56 7.54 14.65
N SER A 105 -5.96 6.75 15.64
CA SER A 105 -5.08 6.27 16.72
C SER A 105 -3.93 5.42 16.20
N VAL A 106 -4.19 4.57 15.20
CA VAL A 106 -3.15 3.75 14.56
C VAL A 106 -2.20 4.65 13.75
N ILE A 107 -2.72 5.65 13.02
CA ILE A 107 -1.89 6.62 12.29
C ILE A 107 -0.92 7.32 13.24
N THR A 108 -1.40 7.77 14.39
CA THR A 108 -0.58 8.44 15.41
C THR A 108 0.53 7.54 15.95
N ALA A 109 0.32 6.22 15.97
CA ALA A 109 1.30 5.26 16.47
C ALA A 109 2.35 4.83 15.42
N LEU A 110 2.16 5.13 14.12
CA LEU A 110 3.04 4.68 13.04
C LEU A 110 4.52 5.08 13.21
N PRO A 111 4.86 6.31 13.65
CA PRO A 111 6.27 6.70 13.84
C PRO A 111 7.00 5.78 14.81
N ALA A 112 6.37 5.41 15.91
CA ALA A 112 6.94 4.53 16.92
C ALA A 112 7.17 3.09 16.40
N GLN A 113 6.51 2.70 15.32
CA GLN A 113 6.71 1.43 14.62
C GLN A 113 7.71 1.54 13.46
N GLY A 114 8.36 2.68 13.29
CA GLY A 114 9.36 2.92 12.27
C GLY A 114 8.80 3.16 10.87
N PHE A 115 7.50 3.47 10.74
CA PHE A 115 6.93 3.87 9.45
C PHE A 115 7.23 5.34 9.16
N GLY A 116 7.74 5.62 7.96
CA GLY A 116 7.96 6.97 7.43
C GLY A 116 6.93 7.40 6.39
N GLY A 117 6.02 6.50 5.99
CA GLY A 117 5.00 6.79 4.99
C GLY A 117 3.68 6.06 5.20
N LEU A 118 2.60 6.71 4.76
CA LEU A 118 1.25 6.16 4.70
C LEU A 118 0.67 6.41 3.31
N SER A 119 0.20 5.37 2.64
CA SER A 119 -0.44 5.45 1.34
C SER A 119 -1.88 4.96 1.41
N THR A 120 -2.81 5.85 1.09
CA THR A 120 -4.23 5.55 0.91
C THR A 120 -4.65 5.95 -0.51
N PHE A 121 -5.95 6.04 -0.79
CA PHE A 121 -6.46 6.44 -2.08
C PHE A 121 -7.07 7.86 -2.04
N GLY A 122 -6.83 8.64 -3.09
CA GLY A 122 -7.43 9.95 -3.30
C GLY A 122 -6.59 11.12 -2.78
N PRO A 123 -7.15 12.34 -2.84
CA PRO A 123 -6.47 13.55 -2.41
C PRO A 123 -6.01 13.47 -0.95
N ARG A 124 -4.81 13.97 -0.69
CA ARG A 124 -4.30 14.06 0.68
C ARG A 124 -4.77 15.37 1.34
N ALA A 125 -5.25 15.30 2.58
CA ALA A 125 -5.63 16.47 3.37
C ALA A 125 -4.43 17.32 3.81
N GLY A 126 -3.21 16.81 3.69
CA GLY A 126 -1.96 17.47 4.03
C GLY A 126 -0.78 16.57 3.68
N ARG A 127 0.45 17.13 3.76
CA ARG A 127 1.68 16.41 3.46
C ARG A 127 1.91 15.26 4.44
N ASP A 128 1.69 15.51 5.73
CA ASP A 128 2.02 14.56 6.78
C ASP A 128 0.75 13.89 7.33
N ALA A 129 0.84 12.60 7.57
CA ALA A 129 -0.21 11.81 8.22
C ALA A 129 -0.09 11.90 9.76
N ALA A 130 1.15 11.89 10.23
CA ALA A 130 1.58 12.11 11.61
C ALA A 130 3.00 12.71 11.57
N PRO A 131 3.55 13.23 12.67
CA PRO A 131 4.92 13.71 12.71
C PRO A 131 5.91 12.66 12.20
N GLY A 132 6.64 12.98 11.12
CA GLY A 132 7.60 12.06 10.48
C GLY A 132 6.98 11.01 9.55
N VAL A 133 5.67 11.00 9.32
CA VAL A 133 4.99 10.07 8.39
C VAL A 133 4.38 10.84 7.23
N VAL A 134 4.97 10.74 6.05
CA VAL A 134 4.51 11.43 4.84
C VAL A 134 3.32 10.69 4.20
N ARG A 135 2.33 11.44 3.70
CA ARG A 135 1.24 10.87 2.88
C ARG A 135 1.70 10.75 1.43
N CYS A 136 1.67 9.54 0.89
CA CYS A 136 1.99 9.22 -0.50
C CYS A 136 0.85 8.42 -1.16
N ASN A 137 -0.31 9.08 -1.30
CA ASN A 137 -1.53 8.45 -1.77
C ASN A 137 -1.48 8.04 -3.25
N ALA A 138 -2.18 6.95 -3.58
CA ALA A 138 -2.55 6.61 -4.95
C ALA A 138 -3.76 7.44 -5.39
N HIS A 139 -3.81 7.86 -6.66
CA HIS A 139 -4.85 8.77 -7.18
C HIS A 139 -5.62 8.18 -8.36
N ALA A 140 -5.04 7.23 -9.08
CA ALA A 140 -5.69 6.51 -10.16
C ALA A 140 -5.79 5.02 -9.80
N ASP A 141 -6.98 4.45 -9.89
CA ASP A 141 -7.21 3.01 -9.69
C ASP A 141 -7.66 2.40 -11.01
N PRO A 142 -6.83 1.54 -11.63
CA PRO A 142 -7.17 0.93 -12.90
C PRO A 142 -8.18 -0.22 -12.78
N ILE A 143 -8.66 -0.54 -11.58
CA ILE A 143 -9.54 -1.68 -11.34
C ILE A 143 -10.95 -1.26 -10.95
N ALA A 144 -11.94 -1.75 -11.68
CA ALA A 144 -13.35 -1.60 -11.39
C ALA A 144 -13.78 -2.62 -10.30
N TRP A 145 -13.50 -2.36 -9.05
CA TRP A 145 -13.71 -3.28 -7.92
C TRP A 145 -15.15 -3.75 -7.75
N ARG A 146 -16.13 -2.89 -8.10
CA ARG A 146 -17.56 -3.17 -7.98
C ARG A 146 -18.18 -3.78 -9.24
N ASP A 147 -17.42 -3.83 -10.33
CA ASP A 147 -17.84 -4.33 -11.63
C ASP A 147 -16.89 -5.45 -12.08
N GLY A 148 -17.02 -6.59 -11.45
CA GLY A 148 -16.28 -7.81 -11.78
C GLY A 148 -14.77 -7.74 -11.55
N ARG A 149 -14.25 -6.73 -10.88
CA ARG A 149 -12.80 -6.52 -10.63
C ARG A 149 -11.97 -6.52 -11.92
N ARG A 150 -12.53 -5.97 -12.97
CA ARG A 150 -11.89 -5.89 -14.28
C ARG A 150 -11.08 -4.60 -14.45
N PHE A 151 -10.21 -4.58 -15.44
CA PHE A 151 -9.54 -3.35 -15.86
C PHE A 151 -10.55 -2.33 -16.38
N VAL A 152 -10.41 -1.07 -15.98
CA VAL A 152 -11.34 0.01 -16.36
C VAL A 152 -11.22 0.46 -17.83
N GLY A 153 -10.20 -0.01 -18.54
CA GLY A 153 -9.84 0.43 -19.87
C GLY A 153 -8.74 1.49 -19.88
N ALA A 154 -7.95 1.53 -20.95
CA ALA A 154 -6.78 2.40 -21.07
C ALA A 154 -7.16 3.89 -21.02
N GLU A 155 -8.22 4.28 -21.71
CA GLU A 155 -8.71 5.68 -21.74
C GLU A 155 -9.07 6.17 -20.34
N ARG A 156 -9.93 5.43 -19.61
CA ARG A 156 -10.34 5.83 -18.24
C ARG A 156 -9.17 5.84 -17.26
N ALA A 157 -8.23 4.90 -17.39
CA ALA A 157 -7.04 4.88 -16.55
C ALA A 157 -6.14 6.09 -16.82
N LEU A 158 -5.97 6.46 -18.10
CA LEU A 158 -5.19 7.62 -18.52
C LEU A 158 -5.86 8.92 -18.09
N ASP A 159 -7.17 9.06 -18.29
CA ASP A 159 -7.93 10.24 -17.87
C ASP A 159 -7.79 10.51 -16.36
N ALA A 160 -7.88 9.47 -15.52
CA ALA A 160 -7.69 9.60 -14.08
C ALA A 160 -6.27 10.09 -13.72
N ILE A 161 -5.24 9.67 -14.44
CA ILE A 161 -3.86 10.14 -14.26
C ILE A 161 -3.73 11.60 -14.70
N LEU A 162 -4.25 11.94 -15.88
CA LEU A 162 -4.18 13.30 -16.43
C LEU A 162 -4.92 14.31 -15.57
N GLU A 163 -6.11 13.94 -15.07
CA GLU A 163 -6.88 14.76 -14.15
C GLU A 163 -6.11 15.05 -12.86
N HIS A 164 -5.51 14.01 -12.26
CA HIS A 164 -4.66 14.19 -11.07
C HIS A 164 -3.47 15.12 -11.34
N LEU A 165 -2.78 14.96 -12.46
CA LEU A 165 -1.66 15.82 -12.83
C LEU A 165 -2.08 17.28 -13.07
N ALA A 166 -3.26 17.49 -13.69
CA ALA A 166 -3.82 18.83 -13.88
C ALA A 166 -4.16 19.51 -12.55
N GLN A 167 -4.79 18.79 -11.61
CA GLN A 167 -5.09 19.29 -10.26
C GLN A 167 -3.82 19.68 -9.50
N ARG A 168 -2.75 18.90 -9.61
CA ARG A 168 -1.47 19.23 -9.00
C ARG A 168 -0.81 20.50 -9.54
N ARG A 169 -0.96 20.78 -10.82
CA ARG A 169 -0.43 22.00 -11.44
C ARG A 169 -1.17 23.26 -11.00
N GLN A 170 -2.45 23.14 -10.65
CA GLN A 170 -3.27 24.27 -10.19
C GLN A 170 -3.08 24.58 -8.70
N GLY A 171 -2.61 23.64 -7.91
CA GLY A 171 -2.42 23.76 -6.45
C GLY A 171 -0.96 23.94 -6.00
N SER A 172 -0.06 24.25 -6.91
CA SER A 172 1.38 24.49 -6.64
C SER A 172 1.66 25.97 -6.51
#